data_d68ea5d7ee9b373e19c991090a2e80aa
#
_entry.id   d68ea5d7ee9b373e19c991090a2e80aa
#
_cell.length_a   1.000
_cell.length_b   1.000
_cell.length_c   1.000
_cell.angle_alpha   90.00
_cell.angle_beta   90.00
_cell.angle_gamma   90.00
#
_symmetry.space_group_name_H-M   'P 1'
#
loop_
_entity.id
_entity.type
_entity.pdbx_description
1 polymer ?
#
loop_
_entity_poly.entity_id
_entity_poly.type
_entity_poly.pdbx_seq_one_letter_code
_entity_poly.pdbx_strand_id
1 'polypeptide(L)'
;AKTGKVPLSLICQGMDSLRQIVVRTDSGIKTVKDLAGKKFIAKRRALPEMEKISDILFELYGVDKKSVNILETSETNEAIEALKVGTADAAVIPSGIPASYLLDLFRSTKVAILTIPDDKLNIVLSRMGSAFHTGVIPANTYPGQNYEVRTPAMAALVIVRSERTE
;
A
#
# COMPACT_ATOMS: atom_id res chain seq x y z
N ALA A 1 30.05 9.84 -9.72
CA ALA A 1 29.19 9.53 -10.85
C ALA A 1 28.39 10.80 -11.19
N LYS A 2 28.56 11.38 -12.41
CA LYS A 2 27.74 12.49 -12.89
C LYS A 2 26.31 11.96 -13.10
N THR A 3 25.39 12.35 -12.25
CA THR A 3 23.97 12.18 -12.48
C THR A 3 23.55 13.12 -13.61
N GLY A 4 23.62 12.62 -14.85
CA GLY A 4 23.10 13.35 -15.98
C GLY A 4 21.61 13.62 -15.79
N LYS A 5 21.18 14.88 -15.90
CA LYS A 5 19.75 15.23 -15.93
C LYS A 5 19.14 14.55 -17.16
N VAL A 6 18.25 13.60 -16.92
CA VAL A 6 17.46 13.02 -18.00
C VAL A 6 16.39 14.06 -18.38
N PRO A 7 16.34 14.49 -19.68
CA PRO A 7 15.31 15.44 -20.10
C PRO A 7 13.96 14.75 -20.11
N LEU A 8 13.14 15.05 -19.11
CA LEU A 8 11.79 14.50 -18.93
C LEU A 8 10.79 15.65 -18.87
N SER A 9 9.68 15.48 -19.58
CA SER A 9 8.53 16.36 -19.50
C SER A 9 7.36 15.64 -18.87
N LEU A 10 6.69 16.29 -17.91
CA LEU A 10 5.45 15.82 -17.34
C LEU A 10 4.30 16.18 -18.30
N ILE A 11 3.51 15.17 -18.70
CA ILE A 11 2.33 15.38 -19.54
C ILE A 11 1.11 15.61 -18.65
N CYS A 12 0.83 14.68 -17.74
CA CYS A 12 -0.34 14.76 -16.87
C CYS A 12 -0.13 13.92 -15.61
N GLN A 13 -1.00 14.18 -14.65
CA GLN A 13 -1.18 13.31 -13.49
C GLN A 13 -2.23 12.26 -13.85
N GLY A 14 -1.91 11.01 -13.63
CA GLY A 14 -2.82 9.88 -13.75
C GLY A 14 -3.58 9.62 -12.45
N MET A 15 -4.17 8.42 -12.37
CA MET A 15 -4.88 7.99 -11.15
C MET A 15 -3.93 7.81 -9.98
N ASP A 16 -4.47 8.03 -8.77
CA ASP A 16 -3.74 7.76 -7.55
C ASP A 16 -3.49 6.26 -7.39
N SER A 17 -2.29 5.93 -6.91
CA SER A 17 -1.94 4.60 -6.43
C SER A 17 -1.95 4.60 -4.91
N LEU A 18 -2.96 3.94 -4.33
CA LEU A 18 -3.16 3.87 -2.89
C LEU A 18 -2.35 2.72 -2.29
N ARG A 19 -1.88 2.88 -1.06
CA ARG A 19 -1.13 1.85 -0.32
C ARG A 19 -2.06 1.18 0.68
N GLN A 20 -2.92 0.28 0.18
CA GLN A 20 -3.95 -0.40 0.96
C GLN A 20 -3.32 -1.53 1.78
N ILE A 21 -3.59 -1.58 3.08
CA ILE A 21 -3.21 -2.72 3.93
C ILE A 21 -4.39 -3.67 3.98
N VAL A 22 -4.30 -4.75 3.21
CA VAL A 22 -5.33 -5.79 3.16
C VAL A 22 -4.96 -6.89 4.16
N VAL A 23 -5.91 -7.29 4.98
CA VAL A 23 -5.74 -8.29 6.03
C VAL A 23 -6.76 -9.42 5.86
N ARG A 24 -6.37 -10.65 6.15
CA ARG A 24 -7.31 -11.76 6.27
C ARG A 24 -8.14 -11.59 7.57
N THR A 25 -9.46 -11.74 7.48
CA THR A 25 -10.33 -11.56 8.66
C THR A 25 -10.15 -12.66 9.70
N ASP A 26 -9.74 -13.87 9.26
CA ASP A 26 -9.43 -15.00 10.14
C ASP A 26 -8.07 -14.90 10.83
N SER A 27 -7.22 -13.95 10.45
CA SER A 27 -5.92 -13.69 11.11
C SER A 27 -6.06 -12.99 12.46
N GLY A 28 -7.22 -12.40 12.76
CA GLY A 28 -7.47 -11.63 13.98
C GLY A 28 -6.86 -10.22 13.98
N ILE A 29 -6.30 -9.76 12.87
CA ILE A 29 -5.71 -8.43 12.74
C ILE A 29 -6.83 -7.39 12.65
N LYS A 30 -6.89 -6.47 13.60
CA LYS A 30 -7.83 -5.34 13.63
C LYS A 30 -7.12 -3.98 13.63
N THR A 31 -5.87 -3.96 14.08
CA THR A 31 -5.02 -2.77 14.14
C THR A 31 -3.59 -3.13 13.72
N VAL A 32 -2.76 -2.13 13.49
CA VAL A 32 -1.32 -2.34 13.19
C VAL A 32 -0.61 -3.08 14.34
N LYS A 33 -1.07 -2.95 15.59
CA LYS A 33 -0.50 -3.69 16.73
C LYS A 33 -0.62 -5.20 16.59
N ASP A 34 -1.67 -5.66 15.97
CA ASP A 34 -1.97 -7.09 15.83
C ASP A 34 -1.09 -7.76 14.75
N LEU A 35 -0.25 -6.99 14.04
CA LEU A 35 0.73 -7.52 13.08
C LEU A 35 1.91 -8.23 13.78
N ALA A 36 2.12 -8.02 15.08
CA ALA A 36 3.10 -8.78 15.85
C ALA A 36 2.82 -10.29 15.76
N GLY A 37 3.83 -11.09 15.39
CA GLY A 37 3.72 -12.52 15.17
C GLY A 37 3.08 -12.94 13.85
N LYS A 38 2.63 -12.00 13.02
CA LYS A 38 1.93 -12.27 11.76
C LYS A 38 2.87 -12.21 10.56
N LYS A 39 2.46 -12.91 9.49
CA LYS A 39 3.13 -12.87 8.19
C LYS A 39 2.60 -11.69 7.37
N PHE A 40 3.41 -10.67 7.22
CA PHE A 40 3.03 -9.41 6.59
C PHE A 40 3.89 -9.11 5.37
N ILE A 41 3.27 -9.04 4.19
CA ILE A 41 3.93 -8.62 2.96
C ILE A 41 3.99 -7.10 2.95
N ALA A 42 5.13 -6.56 3.32
CA ALA A 42 5.38 -5.11 3.41
C ALA A 42 6.56 -4.67 2.54
N LYS A 43 7.20 -5.59 1.84
CA LYS A 43 8.42 -5.33 1.11
C LYS A 43 8.31 -5.71 -0.35
N ARG A 44 8.73 -4.78 -1.21
CA ARG A 44 8.85 -5.00 -2.64
C ARG A 44 10.02 -4.18 -3.17
N ARG A 45 10.95 -4.82 -3.87
CA ARG A 45 12.16 -4.15 -4.36
C ARG A 45 11.87 -2.94 -5.25
N ALA A 46 10.83 -3.03 -6.08
CA ALA A 46 10.42 -1.95 -6.99
C ALA A 46 9.69 -0.80 -6.28
N LEU A 47 9.21 -1.00 -5.05
CA LEU A 47 8.38 -0.06 -4.29
C LEU A 47 8.87 0.04 -2.83
N PRO A 48 10.08 0.60 -2.60
CA PRO A 48 10.69 0.64 -1.26
C PRO A 48 9.89 1.48 -0.26
N GLU A 49 8.99 2.35 -0.73
CA GLU A 49 8.10 3.13 0.12
C GLU A 49 7.11 2.26 0.90
N MET A 50 6.78 1.04 0.45
CA MET A 50 5.90 0.11 1.18
C MET A 50 6.53 -0.28 2.53
N GLU A 51 7.82 -0.61 2.54
CA GLU A 51 8.56 -0.92 3.76
C GLU A 51 8.66 0.32 4.66
N LYS A 52 8.97 1.49 4.09
CA LYS A 52 9.07 2.74 4.85
C LYS A 52 7.75 3.12 5.53
N ILE A 53 6.61 3.02 4.83
CA ILE A 53 5.29 3.25 5.42
C ILE A 53 5.03 2.29 6.59
N SER A 54 5.35 1.02 6.39
CA SER A 54 5.16 -0.01 7.40
C SER A 54 6.05 0.24 8.64
N ASP A 55 7.31 0.64 8.44
CA ASP A 55 8.23 0.97 9.52
C ASP A 55 7.74 2.16 10.35
N ILE A 56 7.23 3.22 9.70
CA ILE A 56 6.63 4.36 10.39
C ILE A 56 5.41 3.93 11.20
N LEU A 57 4.55 3.08 10.62
CA LEU A 57 3.38 2.57 11.33
C LEU A 57 3.78 1.71 12.54
N PHE A 58 4.78 0.83 12.42
CA PHE A 58 5.27 0.06 13.55
C PHE A 58 5.75 0.95 14.68
N GLU A 59 6.53 1.98 14.37
CA GLU A 59 6.99 2.96 15.37
C GLU A 59 5.80 3.66 16.05
N LEU A 60 4.82 4.16 15.28
CA LEU A 60 3.65 4.87 15.82
C LEU A 60 2.74 4.01 16.68
N TYR A 61 2.74 2.71 16.48
CA TYR A 61 1.94 1.76 17.25
C TYR A 61 2.75 1.00 18.32
N GLY A 62 4.05 1.27 18.42
CA GLY A 62 4.94 0.60 19.37
C GLY A 62 5.13 -0.89 19.07
N VAL A 63 5.10 -1.28 17.80
CA VAL A 63 5.33 -2.64 17.34
C VAL A 63 6.82 -2.85 17.07
N ASP A 64 7.44 -3.83 17.72
CA ASP A 64 8.80 -4.23 17.37
C ASP A 64 8.79 -4.88 15.98
N LYS A 65 9.47 -4.28 15.01
CA LYS A 65 9.61 -4.82 13.65
C LYS A 65 10.10 -6.28 13.63
N LYS A 66 10.96 -6.65 14.58
CA LYS A 66 11.47 -8.02 14.70
C LYS A 66 10.40 -9.03 15.11
N SER A 67 9.30 -8.57 15.71
CA SER A 67 8.18 -9.43 16.05
C SER A 67 7.27 -9.73 14.87
N VAL A 68 7.38 -8.98 13.76
CA VAL A 68 6.59 -9.16 12.56
C VAL A 68 7.36 -10.00 11.53
N ASN A 69 6.73 -11.03 11.01
CA ASN A 69 7.34 -11.84 9.96
C ASN A 69 7.16 -11.17 8.59
N ILE A 70 8.08 -10.26 8.26
CA ILE A 70 8.02 -9.46 7.04
C ILE A 70 8.42 -10.32 5.84
N LEU A 71 7.50 -10.38 4.87
CA LEU A 71 7.69 -11.07 3.61
C LEU A 71 7.91 -10.07 2.48
N GLU A 72 8.70 -10.48 1.49
CA GLU A 72 8.96 -9.74 0.26
C GLU A 72 8.31 -10.43 -0.93
N THR A 73 7.74 -9.66 -1.86
CA THR A 73 7.22 -10.14 -3.13
C THR A 73 7.77 -9.30 -4.28
N SER A 74 7.85 -9.90 -5.46
CA SER A 74 8.26 -9.20 -6.68
C SER A 74 7.11 -8.46 -7.32
N GLU A 75 5.90 -9.08 -7.31
CA GLU A 75 4.72 -8.59 -7.99
C GLU A 75 3.49 -8.53 -7.08
N THR A 76 2.51 -7.67 -7.45
CA THR A 76 1.25 -7.53 -6.69
C THR A 76 0.45 -8.83 -6.67
N ASN A 77 0.45 -9.59 -7.77
CA ASN A 77 -0.29 -10.85 -7.86
C ASN A 77 0.23 -11.91 -6.89
N GLU A 78 1.52 -11.94 -6.60
CA GLU A 78 2.09 -12.84 -5.58
C GLU A 78 1.51 -12.55 -4.19
N ALA A 79 1.37 -11.26 -3.84
CA ALA A 79 0.76 -10.86 -2.57
C ALA A 79 -0.73 -11.22 -2.51
N ILE A 80 -1.46 -11.06 -3.61
CA ILE A 80 -2.88 -11.46 -3.72
C ILE A 80 -3.02 -12.97 -3.52
N GLU A 81 -2.21 -13.77 -4.22
CA GLU A 81 -2.25 -15.24 -4.08
C GLU A 81 -1.84 -15.69 -2.67
N ALA A 82 -0.83 -15.05 -2.06
CA ALA A 82 -0.44 -15.35 -0.69
C ALA A 82 -1.57 -15.10 0.32
N LEU A 83 -2.38 -14.04 0.14
CA LEU A 83 -3.57 -13.80 0.94
C LEU A 83 -4.66 -14.84 0.68
N LYS A 84 -4.89 -15.24 -0.58
CA LYS A 84 -5.90 -16.25 -0.93
C LYS A 84 -5.60 -17.61 -0.31
N VAL A 85 -4.37 -18.09 -0.45
CA VAL A 85 -3.97 -19.40 0.06
C VAL A 85 -3.57 -19.39 1.55
N GLY A 86 -3.53 -18.23 2.20
CA GLY A 86 -3.23 -18.09 3.62
C GLY A 86 -1.74 -18.22 3.98
N THR A 87 -0.84 -18.08 3.02
CA THR A 87 0.61 -18.03 3.29
C THR A 87 1.06 -16.66 3.83
N ALA A 88 0.22 -15.62 3.67
CA ALA A 88 0.34 -14.33 4.32
C ALA A 88 -0.96 -13.97 5.05
N ASP A 89 -0.83 -13.29 6.20
CA ASP A 89 -1.95 -12.80 7.01
C ASP A 89 -2.40 -11.39 6.59
N ALA A 90 -1.45 -10.60 6.10
CA ALA A 90 -1.66 -9.23 5.65
C ALA A 90 -0.68 -8.86 4.54
N ALA A 91 -1.07 -7.86 3.72
CA ALA A 91 -0.20 -7.32 2.68
C ALA A 91 -0.49 -5.84 2.41
N VAL A 92 0.56 -5.08 2.11
CA VAL A 92 0.40 -3.75 1.48
C VAL A 92 0.19 -3.95 -0.01
N ILE A 93 -0.96 -3.51 -0.51
CA ILE A 93 -1.32 -3.65 -1.93
C ILE A 93 -1.35 -2.27 -2.57
N PRO A 94 -0.37 -1.94 -3.44
CA PRO A 94 -0.38 -0.72 -4.22
C PRO A 94 -1.37 -0.85 -5.37
N SER A 95 -2.37 0.01 -5.46
CA SER A 95 -3.35 0.00 -6.56
C SER A 95 -4.13 1.31 -6.69
N GLY A 96 -4.64 1.55 -7.89
CA GLY A 96 -5.82 2.42 -8.06
C GLY A 96 -7.09 1.75 -7.51
N ILE A 97 -8.20 2.47 -7.49
CA ILE A 97 -9.50 1.99 -7.00
C ILE A 97 -10.60 2.27 -8.04
N PRO A 98 -11.52 1.31 -8.23
CA PRO A 98 -11.42 -0.09 -7.84
C PRO A 98 -10.38 -0.86 -8.67
N ALA A 99 -9.72 -1.85 -8.06
CA ALA A 99 -8.83 -2.75 -8.78
C ALA A 99 -9.49 -4.11 -8.97
N SER A 100 -9.47 -4.67 -10.19
CA SER A 100 -10.14 -5.93 -10.52
C SER A 100 -9.65 -7.09 -9.67
N TYR A 101 -8.34 -7.22 -9.49
CA TYR A 101 -7.76 -8.28 -8.66
C TYR A 101 -8.12 -8.16 -7.17
N LEU A 102 -8.39 -6.95 -6.66
CA LEU A 102 -8.92 -6.77 -5.30
C LEU A 102 -10.40 -7.12 -5.24
N LEU A 103 -11.20 -6.74 -6.25
CA LEU A 103 -12.60 -7.18 -6.35
C LEU A 103 -12.70 -8.70 -6.29
N ASP A 104 -11.84 -9.41 -7.04
CA ASP A 104 -11.80 -10.86 -7.06
C ASP A 104 -11.32 -11.45 -5.73
N LEU A 105 -10.32 -10.84 -5.08
CA LEU A 105 -9.86 -11.24 -3.74
C LEU A 105 -10.99 -11.12 -2.71
N PHE A 106 -11.71 -9.99 -2.69
CA PHE A 106 -12.81 -9.76 -1.75
C PHE A 106 -14.03 -10.69 -1.99
N ARG A 107 -14.21 -11.17 -3.22
CA ARG A 107 -15.26 -12.18 -3.54
C ARG A 107 -14.88 -13.59 -3.13
N SER A 108 -13.60 -13.95 -3.26
CA SER A 108 -13.11 -15.32 -3.08
C SER A 108 -12.54 -15.59 -1.69
N THR A 109 -12.18 -14.57 -0.95
CA THR A 109 -11.47 -14.69 0.32
C THR A 109 -12.02 -13.69 1.34
N LYS A 110 -12.12 -14.12 2.59
CA LYS A 110 -12.53 -13.24 3.69
C LYS A 110 -11.40 -12.29 4.07
N VAL A 111 -11.39 -11.12 3.48
CA VAL A 111 -10.41 -10.06 3.71
C VAL A 111 -11.09 -8.75 4.08
N ALA A 112 -10.32 -7.85 4.68
CA ALA A 112 -10.72 -6.48 5.01
C ALA A 112 -9.55 -5.53 4.74
N ILE A 113 -9.84 -4.22 4.63
CA ILE A 113 -8.80 -3.20 4.56
C ILE A 113 -8.62 -2.63 5.96
N LEU A 114 -7.38 -2.63 6.43
CA LEU A 114 -7.03 -2.08 7.73
C LEU A 114 -7.12 -0.54 7.69
N THR A 115 -7.86 0.04 8.62
CA THR A 115 -7.97 1.49 8.74
C THR A 115 -6.83 2.08 9.57
N ILE A 116 -6.34 3.24 9.14
CA ILE A 116 -5.34 4.02 9.88
C ILE A 116 -6.04 5.30 10.36
N PRO A 117 -6.08 5.60 11.66
CA PRO A 117 -6.63 6.85 12.17
C PRO A 117 -5.93 8.08 11.57
N ASP A 118 -6.67 9.15 11.35
CA ASP A 118 -6.21 10.36 10.66
C ASP A 118 -4.98 11.00 11.33
N ASP A 119 -4.91 11.01 12.65
CA ASP A 119 -3.75 11.51 13.40
C ASP A 119 -2.46 10.76 13.02
N LYS A 120 -2.51 9.44 12.94
CA LYS A 120 -1.38 8.60 12.55
C LYS A 120 -1.09 8.68 11.05
N LEU A 121 -2.14 8.72 10.22
CA LEU A 121 -1.99 8.89 8.78
C LEU A 121 -1.26 10.19 8.43
N ASN A 122 -1.63 11.30 9.08
CA ASN A 122 -0.97 12.60 8.89
C ASN A 122 0.52 12.55 9.23
N ILE A 123 0.92 11.81 10.30
CA ILE A 123 2.33 11.61 10.63
C ILE A 123 3.03 10.78 9.55
N VAL A 124 2.41 9.71 9.06
CA VAL A 124 2.95 8.90 7.97
C VAL A 124 3.20 9.79 6.75
N LEU A 125 2.20 10.55 6.31
CA LEU A 125 2.30 11.42 5.14
C LEU A 125 3.40 12.48 5.29
N SER A 126 3.51 13.13 6.45
CA SER A 126 4.57 14.12 6.71
C SER A 126 5.96 13.53 6.63
N ARG A 127 6.15 12.27 7.07
CA ARG A 127 7.44 11.56 7.00
C ARG A 127 7.75 10.98 5.62
N MET A 128 6.70 10.71 4.82
CA MET A 128 6.86 10.22 3.44
C MET A 128 7.23 11.34 2.47
N GLY A 129 6.84 12.57 2.77
CA GLY A 129 7.14 13.76 1.97
C GLY A 129 6.03 14.12 0.97
N SER A 130 6.24 15.21 0.22
CA SER A 130 5.22 15.87 -0.61
C SER A 130 4.69 15.04 -1.80
N ALA A 131 5.33 13.93 -2.12
CA ALA A 131 4.82 13.01 -3.15
C ALA A 131 3.62 12.18 -2.68
N PHE A 132 3.38 12.14 -1.36
CA PHE A 132 2.29 11.39 -0.74
C PHE A 132 1.19 12.32 -0.22
N HIS A 133 -0.04 11.88 -0.36
CA HIS A 133 -1.23 12.54 0.15
C HIS A 133 -2.24 11.51 0.66
N THR A 134 -3.34 11.98 1.24
CA THR A 134 -4.42 11.10 1.66
C THR A 134 -5.20 10.59 0.46
N GLY A 135 -5.18 9.28 0.24
CA GLY A 135 -6.10 8.60 -0.65
C GLY A 135 -7.33 8.13 0.12
N VAL A 136 -8.49 8.15 -0.52
CA VAL A 136 -9.76 7.72 0.06
C VAL A 136 -10.33 6.56 -0.74
N ILE A 137 -10.68 5.48 -0.05
CA ILE A 137 -11.44 4.36 -0.59
C ILE A 137 -12.86 4.50 -0.04
N PRO A 138 -13.83 4.92 -0.88
CA PRO A 138 -15.21 5.06 -0.43
C PRO A 138 -15.78 3.74 0.10
N ALA A 139 -16.73 3.82 1.02
CA ALA A 139 -17.48 2.66 1.46
C ALA A 139 -18.14 1.97 0.26
N ASN A 140 -18.24 0.64 0.31
CA ASN A 140 -18.79 -0.21 -0.76
C ASN A 140 -17.99 -0.22 -2.07
N THR A 141 -16.72 0.19 -2.04
CA THR A 141 -15.81 0.02 -3.19
C THR A 141 -15.54 -1.46 -3.45
N TYR A 142 -15.40 -2.27 -2.38
CA TYR A 142 -15.19 -3.71 -2.46
C TYR A 142 -16.30 -4.48 -1.75
N PRO A 143 -16.61 -5.73 -2.15
CA PRO A 143 -17.61 -6.55 -1.50
C PRO A 143 -17.39 -6.69 0.01
N GLY A 144 -18.39 -6.34 0.82
CA GLY A 144 -18.33 -6.42 2.29
C GLY A 144 -17.57 -5.29 2.99
N GLN A 145 -16.97 -4.38 2.25
CA GLN A 145 -16.33 -3.18 2.80
C GLN A 145 -17.38 -2.06 2.91
N ASN A 146 -18.05 -1.95 4.04
CA ASN A 146 -19.12 -0.98 4.32
C ASN A 146 -18.66 0.30 5.05
N TYR A 147 -17.37 0.57 5.06
CA TYR A 147 -16.72 1.71 5.71
C TYR A 147 -15.76 2.40 4.76
N GLU A 148 -15.54 3.70 4.97
CA GLU A 148 -14.52 4.47 4.27
C GLU A 148 -13.13 4.14 4.83
N VAL A 149 -12.13 4.07 3.96
CA VAL A 149 -10.73 3.90 4.36
C VAL A 149 -9.88 5.05 3.82
N ARG A 150 -9.08 5.62 4.69
CA ARG A 150 -8.04 6.59 4.34
C ARG A 150 -6.68 5.93 4.42
N THR A 151 -5.85 6.16 3.42
CA THR A 151 -4.56 5.48 3.28
C THR A 151 -3.56 6.38 2.55
N PRO A 152 -2.24 6.16 2.70
CA PRO A 152 -1.28 6.89 1.88
C PRO A 152 -1.50 6.60 0.39
N ALA A 153 -1.52 7.65 -0.41
CA ALA A 153 -1.60 7.58 -1.85
C ALA A 153 -0.50 8.41 -2.50
N MET A 154 -0.12 8.02 -3.68
CA MET A 154 0.81 8.73 -4.54
C MET A 154 0.23 8.86 -5.94
N ALA A 155 0.31 10.05 -6.52
CA ALA A 155 -0.13 10.28 -7.88
C ALA A 155 0.76 9.52 -8.86
N ALA A 156 0.16 8.81 -9.80
CA ALA A 156 0.86 8.34 -10.98
C ALA A 156 1.15 9.52 -11.90
N LEU A 157 2.38 9.62 -12.38
CA LEU A 157 2.79 10.68 -13.31
C LEU A 157 3.04 10.08 -14.69
N VAL A 158 2.45 10.68 -15.70
CA VAL A 158 2.76 10.37 -17.09
C VAL A 158 3.87 11.30 -17.55
N ILE A 159 5.04 10.73 -17.76
CA ILE A 159 6.24 11.45 -18.19
C ILE A 159 6.70 10.96 -19.55
N VAL A 160 7.23 11.85 -20.36
CA VAL A 160 7.88 11.53 -21.64
C VAL A 160 9.30 12.04 -21.64
N ARG A 161 10.13 11.38 -22.42
CA ARG A 161 11.46 11.91 -22.73
C ARG A 161 11.27 13.14 -23.62
N SER A 162 11.80 14.29 -23.17
CA SER A 162 11.85 15.48 -24.01
C SER A 162 12.92 15.22 -25.08
N GLU A 163 12.50 14.86 -26.31
CA GLU A 163 13.43 14.90 -27.42
C GLU A 163 13.72 16.37 -27.74
N ARG A 164 14.98 16.75 -27.84
CA ARG A 164 15.36 18.00 -28.47
C ARG A 164 14.98 17.88 -29.94
N THR A 165 13.91 18.53 -30.35
CA THR A 165 13.73 18.95 -31.73
C THR A 165 14.73 20.06 -31.96
N GLU A 166 15.82 19.74 -32.63
CA GLU A 166 16.70 20.76 -33.25
C GLU A 166 15.95 21.38 -34.43
#